data_610dd39658e211cefaade180d5b43782
#
_entry.id   610dd39658e211cefaade180d5b43782
#
_cell.length_a   1.000
_cell.length_b   1.000
_cell.length_c   1.000
_cell.angle_alpha   90.00
_cell.angle_beta   90.00
_cell.angle_gamma   90.00
#
_symmetry.space_group_name_H-M   'P 1'
#
loop_
_entity.id
_entity.type
_entity.pdbx_description
1 polymer ?
#
loop_
_entity_poly.entity_id
_entity_poly.type
_entity_poly.pdbx_seq_one_letter_code
_entity_poly.pdbx_strand_id
1 'polypeptide(L)'
;MRKTLISLTGPAFVAAVAYVDPGNVAANISAGSHYGYLLVWVLVVANLMAMFIQYHSAKLGLVTHRSLPEIMGERLSRRARLGMWAQAELIAAATDLAEVIGGAIALQLLFNLPLFAGALIIGAVSIILLIFQKKNQWFEGLVIGLLLVICIGFLAGLAIAPPDPADCLLYTSDAADE
;
A
#
# COMPACT_ATOMS: atom_id res chain seq x y z
N MET A 1 8.98 15.38 26.74
CA MET A 1 9.55 14.64 25.60
C MET A 1 8.85 13.31 25.28
N ARG A 2 8.33 12.51 26.23
CA ARG A 2 7.63 11.24 25.93
C ARG A 2 6.30 11.39 25.16
N LYS A 3 5.57 12.50 25.33
CA LYS A 3 4.31 12.76 24.61
C LYS A 3 4.52 12.99 23.10
N THR A 4 5.69 13.43 22.69
CA THR A 4 6.01 13.75 21.30
C THR A 4 6.21 12.51 20.43
N LEU A 5 6.76 11.42 20.97
CA LEU A 5 6.97 10.17 20.22
C LEU A 5 5.62 9.47 19.95
N ILE A 6 4.74 9.38 20.94
CA ILE A 6 3.42 8.75 20.79
C ILE A 6 2.52 9.56 19.83
N SER A 7 2.64 10.90 19.80
CA SER A 7 1.87 11.73 18.88
C SER A 7 2.37 11.66 17.42
N LEU A 8 3.59 11.20 17.19
CA LEU A 8 4.17 11.01 15.85
C LEU A 8 3.88 9.61 15.28
N THR A 9 3.52 8.64 16.13
CA THR A 9 3.22 7.28 15.66
C THR A 9 1.91 7.20 14.88
N GLY A 10 0.87 7.97 15.24
CA GLY A 10 -0.42 7.99 14.54
C GLY A 10 -0.27 8.32 13.05
N PRO A 11 0.29 9.48 12.67
CA PRO A 11 0.54 9.83 11.28
C PRO A 11 1.45 8.84 10.53
N ALA A 12 2.41 8.21 11.22
CA ALA A 12 3.28 7.19 10.62
C ALA A 12 2.50 5.91 10.28
N PHE A 13 1.57 5.48 11.14
CA PHE A 13 0.67 4.36 10.84
C PHE A 13 -0.28 4.66 9.68
N VAL A 14 -0.85 5.87 9.64
CA VAL A 14 -1.69 6.29 8.50
C VAL A 14 -0.90 6.29 7.19
N ALA A 15 0.36 6.75 7.20
CA ALA A 15 1.23 6.68 6.03
C ALA A 15 1.55 5.23 5.64
N ALA A 16 1.74 4.32 6.62
CA ALA A 16 2.01 2.91 6.34
C ALA A 16 0.81 2.20 5.67
N VAL A 17 -0.43 2.60 5.99
CA VAL A 17 -1.64 2.03 5.37
C VAL A 17 -1.69 2.31 3.87
N ALA A 18 -1.13 3.44 3.39
CA ALA A 18 -1.09 3.76 1.97
C ALA A 18 -0.31 2.73 1.11
N TYR A 19 0.46 1.83 1.74
CA TYR A 19 1.17 0.74 1.06
C TYR A 19 0.44 -0.60 1.13
N VAL A 20 -0.64 -0.68 1.92
CA VAL A 20 -1.44 -1.90 2.08
C VAL A 20 -2.70 -1.74 1.25
N ASP A 21 -2.59 -2.01 -0.03
CA ASP A 21 -3.71 -1.96 -0.96
C ASP A 21 -4.11 -3.36 -1.45
N PRO A 22 -5.37 -3.56 -1.83
CA PRO A 22 -5.88 -4.86 -2.31
C PRO A 22 -5.17 -5.34 -3.58
N GLY A 23 -4.71 -4.42 -4.44
CA GLY A 23 -4.01 -4.75 -5.68
C GLY A 23 -2.66 -5.39 -5.40
N ASN A 24 -1.86 -4.82 -4.50
CA ASN A 24 -0.57 -5.39 -4.08
C ASN A 24 -0.76 -6.75 -3.40
N VAL A 25 -1.78 -6.89 -2.54
CA VAL A 25 -2.08 -8.18 -1.90
C VAL A 25 -2.44 -9.24 -2.94
N ALA A 26 -3.32 -8.92 -3.88
CA ALA A 26 -3.73 -9.84 -4.94
C ALA A 26 -2.56 -10.22 -5.86
N ALA A 27 -1.71 -9.26 -6.24
CA ALA A 27 -0.52 -9.51 -7.04
C ALA A 27 0.46 -10.44 -6.33
N ASN A 28 0.73 -10.22 -5.05
CA ASN A 28 1.63 -11.06 -4.26
C ASN A 28 1.08 -12.48 -4.07
N ILE A 29 -0.22 -12.64 -3.82
CA ILE A 29 -0.87 -13.96 -3.74
C ILE A 29 -0.79 -14.68 -5.08
N SER A 30 -1.09 -13.98 -6.18
CA SER A 30 -1.01 -14.55 -7.53
C SER A 30 0.42 -14.95 -7.88
N ALA A 31 1.41 -14.10 -7.59
CA ALA A 31 2.81 -14.39 -7.80
C ALA A 31 3.26 -15.62 -6.99
N GLY A 32 2.91 -15.70 -5.71
CA GLY A 32 3.22 -16.83 -4.85
C GLY A 32 2.57 -18.14 -5.33
N SER A 33 1.33 -18.09 -5.84
CA SER A 33 0.63 -19.26 -6.35
C SER A 33 1.20 -19.79 -7.67
N HIS A 34 1.76 -18.93 -8.51
CA HIS A 34 2.32 -19.31 -9.81
C HIS A 34 3.82 -19.64 -9.76
N TYR A 35 4.58 -18.92 -8.95
CA TYR A 35 6.03 -18.96 -8.92
C TYR A 35 6.62 -19.47 -7.58
N GLY A 36 5.78 -19.87 -6.63
CA GLY A 36 6.24 -20.27 -5.31
C GLY A 36 7.08 -19.18 -4.66
N TYR A 37 8.30 -19.52 -4.24
CA TYR A 37 9.21 -18.57 -3.58
C TYR A 37 10.16 -17.83 -4.52
N LEU A 38 10.10 -18.10 -5.84
CA LEU A 38 11.02 -17.55 -6.84
C LEU A 38 11.16 -16.02 -6.78
N LEU A 39 10.07 -15.32 -6.47
CA LEU A 39 10.03 -13.86 -6.47
C LEU A 39 10.26 -13.21 -5.09
N VAL A 40 10.61 -13.99 -4.06
CA VAL A 40 10.85 -13.46 -2.71
C VAL A 40 12.01 -12.46 -2.70
N TRP A 41 13.09 -12.75 -3.44
CA TRP A 41 14.21 -11.82 -3.55
C TRP A 41 13.83 -10.48 -4.18
N VAL A 42 12.91 -10.49 -5.15
CA VAL A 42 12.38 -9.25 -5.77
C VAL A 42 11.67 -8.40 -4.71
N LEU A 43 10.85 -9.03 -3.85
CA LEU A 43 10.17 -8.34 -2.75
C LEU A 43 11.17 -7.75 -1.76
N VAL A 44 12.22 -8.48 -1.41
CA VAL A 44 13.26 -7.98 -0.50
C VAL A 44 13.97 -6.76 -1.10
N VAL A 45 14.41 -6.85 -2.36
CA VAL A 45 15.07 -5.74 -3.05
C VAL A 45 14.14 -4.54 -3.19
N ALA A 46 12.88 -4.77 -3.59
CA ALA A 46 11.87 -3.70 -3.71
C ALA A 46 11.62 -2.98 -2.37
N ASN A 47 11.55 -3.73 -1.26
CA ASN A 47 11.39 -3.15 0.06
C ASN A 47 12.62 -2.31 0.48
N LEU A 48 13.83 -2.79 0.22
CA LEU A 48 15.06 -2.02 0.48
C LEU A 48 15.10 -0.72 -0.33
N MET A 49 14.73 -0.79 -1.62
CA MET A 49 14.62 0.39 -2.48
C MET A 49 13.53 1.36 -1.97
N ALA A 50 12.38 0.85 -1.56
CA ALA A 50 11.30 1.66 -1.01
C ALA A 50 11.75 2.40 0.26
N MET A 51 12.42 1.71 1.20
CA MET A 51 12.96 2.34 2.41
C MET A 51 13.95 3.47 2.08
N PHE A 52 14.83 3.25 1.10
CA PHE A 52 15.79 4.26 0.66
C PHE A 52 15.09 5.50 0.08
N ILE A 53 14.11 5.29 -0.82
CA ILE A 53 13.36 6.38 -1.46
C ILE A 53 12.54 7.15 -0.42
N GLN A 54 11.86 6.45 0.48
CA GLN A 54 11.06 7.05 1.56
C GLN A 54 11.92 7.89 2.50
N TYR A 55 13.10 7.39 2.89
CA TYR A 55 14.03 8.15 3.72
C TYR A 55 14.45 9.46 3.06
N HIS A 56 14.79 9.43 1.75
CA HIS A 56 15.18 10.64 1.03
C HIS A 56 14.02 11.60 0.84
N SER A 57 12.82 11.10 0.58
CA SER A 57 11.61 11.93 0.46
C SER A 57 11.28 12.62 1.80
N ALA A 58 11.33 11.89 2.91
CA ALA A 58 11.12 12.45 4.24
C ALA A 58 12.19 13.49 4.59
N LYS A 59 13.46 13.18 4.32
CA LYS A 59 14.58 14.12 4.54
C LYS A 59 14.42 15.40 3.72
N LEU A 60 14.01 15.27 2.46
CA LEU A 60 13.73 16.42 1.59
C LEU A 60 12.64 17.31 2.21
N GLY A 61 11.52 16.73 2.62
CA GLY A 61 10.42 17.45 3.26
C GLY A 61 10.84 18.16 4.55
N LEU A 62 11.64 17.50 5.40
CA LEU A 62 12.13 18.06 6.65
C LEU A 62 13.11 19.24 6.44
N VAL A 63 14.00 19.14 5.45
CA VAL A 63 15.02 20.16 5.16
C VAL A 63 14.45 21.35 4.43
N THR A 64 13.55 21.10 3.45
CA THR A 64 13.01 22.16 2.57
C THR A 64 11.69 22.72 3.06
N HIS A 65 11.00 22.06 4.00
CA HIS A 65 9.62 22.33 4.41
C HIS A 65 8.64 22.35 3.23
N ARG A 66 8.96 21.61 2.16
CA ARG A 66 8.20 21.56 0.91
C ARG A 66 8.05 20.13 0.44
N SER A 67 6.96 19.84 -0.22
CA SER A 67 6.72 18.53 -0.83
C SER A 67 7.56 18.34 -2.09
N LEU A 68 7.86 17.08 -2.43
CA LEU A 68 8.57 16.75 -3.68
C LEU A 68 7.84 17.29 -4.93
N PRO A 69 6.49 17.17 -5.08
CA PRO A 69 5.77 17.75 -6.22
C PRO A 69 5.92 19.26 -6.33
N GLU A 70 5.95 20.00 -5.21
CA GLU A 70 6.16 21.46 -5.23
C GLU A 70 7.53 21.82 -5.80
N ILE A 71 8.60 21.15 -5.30
CA ILE A 71 9.96 21.39 -5.77
C ILE A 71 10.11 21.04 -7.25
N MET A 72 9.52 19.92 -7.68
CA MET A 72 9.51 19.51 -9.08
C MET A 72 8.71 20.47 -9.95
N GLY A 73 7.59 20.99 -9.45
CA GLY A 73 6.76 21.96 -10.15
C GLY A 73 7.49 23.27 -10.46
N GLU A 74 8.47 23.67 -9.64
CA GLU A 74 9.29 24.86 -9.87
C GLU A 74 10.49 24.62 -10.79
N ARG A 75 11.10 23.42 -10.68
CA ARG A 75 12.34 23.13 -11.41
C ARG A 75 12.12 22.58 -12.82
N LEU A 76 10.97 21.98 -13.07
CA LEU A 76 10.67 21.35 -14.35
C LEU A 76 10.08 22.34 -15.37
N SER A 77 10.42 22.12 -16.66
CA SER A 77 9.76 22.81 -17.75
C SER A 77 8.25 22.53 -17.77
N ARG A 78 7.46 23.41 -18.34
CA ARG A 78 5.98 23.27 -18.41
C ARG A 78 5.55 21.92 -19.01
N ARG A 79 6.25 21.46 -20.06
CA ARG A 79 5.92 20.17 -20.72
C ARG A 79 6.22 18.98 -19.82
N ALA A 80 7.39 18.97 -19.15
CA ALA A 80 7.76 17.92 -18.23
C ALA A 80 6.82 17.88 -17.02
N ARG A 81 6.44 19.03 -16.47
CA ARG A 81 5.48 19.15 -15.37
C ARG A 81 4.11 18.60 -15.73
N LEU A 82 3.58 18.93 -16.92
CA LEU A 82 2.30 18.39 -17.39
C LEU A 82 2.37 16.89 -17.64
N GLY A 83 3.47 16.37 -18.17
CA GLY A 83 3.68 14.93 -18.35
C GLY A 83 3.68 14.18 -17.02
N MET A 84 4.40 14.70 -16.02
CA MET A 84 4.43 14.11 -14.69
C MET A 84 3.08 14.20 -13.97
N TRP A 85 2.37 15.31 -14.13
CA TRP A 85 1.02 15.44 -13.59
C TRP A 85 0.08 14.41 -14.22
N ALA A 86 0.07 14.29 -15.54
CA ALA A 86 -0.77 13.32 -16.24
C ALA A 86 -0.43 11.88 -15.84
N GLN A 87 0.85 11.56 -15.66
CA GLN A 87 1.28 10.26 -15.15
C GLN A 87 0.78 10.00 -13.71
N ALA A 88 0.88 10.99 -12.83
CA ALA A 88 0.42 10.88 -11.45
C ALA A 88 -1.09 10.65 -11.38
N GLU A 89 -1.88 11.39 -12.17
CA GLU A 89 -3.33 11.22 -12.28
C GLU A 89 -3.72 9.84 -12.80
N LEU A 90 -2.99 9.34 -13.81
CA LEU A 90 -3.25 8.00 -14.36
C LEU A 90 -2.95 6.91 -13.33
N ILE A 91 -1.86 7.04 -12.58
CA ILE A 91 -1.51 6.11 -11.50
C ILE A 91 -2.57 6.16 -10.39
N ALA A 92 -2.98 7.35 -9.96
CA ALA A 92 -4.01 7.50 -8.94
C ALA A 92 -5.33 6.85 -9.38
N ALA A 93 -5.79 7.13 -10.60
CA ALA A 93 -7.02 6.54 -11.14
C ALA A 93 -6.94 5.00 -11.24
N ALA A 94 -5.78 4.46 -11.62
CA ALA A 94 -5.56 3.01 -11.68
C ALA A 94 -5.57 2.38 -10.28
N THR A 95 -4.98 3.05 -9.29
CA THR A 95 -4.99 2.61 -7.88
C THR A 95 -6.40 2.62 -7.32
N ASP A 96 -7.15 3.71 -7.48
CA ASP A 96 -8.55 3.82 -7.03
C ASP A 96 -9.42 2.73 -7.63
N LEU A 97 -9.22 2.43 -8.92
CA LEU A 97 -9.94 1.33 -9.59
C LEU A 97 -9.59 -0.03 -8.97
N ALA A 98 -8.32 -0.28 -8.70
CA ALA A 98 -7.87 -1.52 -8.05
C ALA A 98 -8.45 -1.67 -6.64
N GLU A 99 -8.53 -0.59 -5.86
CA GLU A 99 -9.14 -0.58 -4.52
C GLU A 99 -10.64 -0.91 -4.57
N VAL A 100 -11.38 -0.29 -5.49
CA VAL A 100 -12.81 -0.54 -5.65
C VAL A 100 -13.06 -2.00 -6.08
N ILE A 101 -12.30 -2.52 -7.03
CA ILE A 101 -12.42 -3.91 -7.49
C ILE A 101 -12.05 -4.87 -6.36
N GLY A 102 -10.95 -4.64 -5.65
CA GLY A 102 -10.51 -5.47 -4.52
C GLY A 102 -11.55 -5.53 -3.40
N GLY A 103 -12.13 -4.38 -3.05
CA GLY A 103 -13.22 -4.30 -2.07
C GLY A 103 -14.49 -5.02 -2.55
N ALA A 104 -14.83 -4.90 -3.83
CA ALA A 104 -15.97 -5.59 -4.43
C ALA A 104 -15.80 -7.13 -4.42
N ILE A 105 -14.59 -7.62 -4.71
CA ILE A 105 -14.23 -9.05 -4.62
C ILE A 105 -14.36 -9.54 -3.17
N ALA A 106 -13.88 -8.76 -2.21
CA ALA A 106 -14.02 -9.10 -0.79
C ALA A 106 -15.48 -9.22 -0.37
N LEU A 107 -16.36 -8.29 -0.79
CA LEU A 107 -17.80 -8.36 -0.54
C LEU A 107 -18.45 -9.55 -1.23
N GLN A 108 -18.00 -9.91 -2.43
CA GLN A 108 -18.48 -11.10 -3.13
C GLN A 108 -18.10 -12.37 -2.36
N LEU A 109 -16.87 -12.49 -1.89
CA LEU A 109 -16.40 -13.66 -1.15
C LEU A 109 -17.07 -13.81 0.22
N LEU A 110 -17.29 -12.69 0.93
CA LEU A 110 -17.85 -12.71 2.29
C LEU A 110 -19.38 -12.82 2.30
N PHE A 111 -20.05 -12.13 1.38
CA PHE A 111 -21.51 -11.97 1.39
C PHE A 111 -22.21 -12.48 0.15
N ASN A 112 -21.45 -13.07 -0.79
CA ASN A 112 -21.95 -13.56 -2.09
C ASN A 112 -22.69 -12.47 -2.91
N LEU A 113 -22.27 -11.21 -2.76
CA LEU A 113 -22.81 -10.08 -3.50
C LEU A 113 -22.27 -10.06 -4.93
N PRO A 114 -23.09 -9.71 -5.94
CA PRO A 114 -22.59 -9.57 -7.30
C PRO A 114 -21.53 -8.44 -7.37
N LEU A 115 -20.48 -8.65 -8.16
CA LEU A 115 -19.32 -7.76 -8.24
C LEU A 115 -19.69 -6.29 -8.50
N PHE A 116 -20.67 -6.07 -9.36
CA PHE A 116 -21.17 -4.72 -9.67
C PHE A 116 -21.78 -4.03 -8.45
N ALA A 117 -22.60 -4.75 -7.68
CA ALA A 117 -23.19 -4.19 -6.45
C ALA A 117 -22.12 -3.93 -5.39
N GLY A 118 -21.15 -4.84 -5.26
CA GLY A 118 -19.98 -4.64 -4.40
C GLY A 118 -19.20 -3.39 -4.75
N ALA A 119 -18.92 -3.16 -6.03
CA ALA A 119 -18.21 -1.98 -6.52
C ALA A 119 -18.96 -0.67 -6.21
N LEU A 120 -20.29 -0.66 -6.39
CA LEU A 120 -21.12 0.51 -6.04
C LEU A 120 -21.09 0.80 -4.54
N ILE A 121 -21.17 -0.23 -3.70
CA ILE A 121 -21.12 -0.09 -2.24
C ILE A 121 -19.76 0.47 -1.81
N ILE A 122 -18.65 -0.11 -2.30
CA ILE A 122 -17.30 0.35 -1.97
C ILE A 122 -17.08 1.78 -2.44
N GLY A 123 -17.46 2.12 -3.66
CA GLY A 123 -17.36 3.48 -4.19
C GLY A 123 -18.17 4.49 -3.37
N ALA A 124 -19.40 4.15 -2.98
CA ALA A 124 -20.23 5.01 -2.13
C ALA A 124 -19.61 5.19 -0.74
N VAL A 125 -19.14 4.11 -0.11
CA VAL A 125 -18.46 4.16 1.20
C VAL A 125 -17.19 5.02 1.13
N SER A 126 -16.37 4.87 0.09
CA SER A 126 -15.16 5.66 -0.12
C SER A 126 -15.48 7.16 -0.24
N ILE A 127 -16.50 7.53 -1.01
CA ILE A 127 -16.95 8.93 -1.14
C ILE A 127 -17.45 9.46 0.21
N ILE A 128 -18.25 8.69 0.95
CA ILE A 128 -18.75 9.06 2.26
C ILE A 128 -17.59 9.29 3.23
N LEU A 129 -16.64 8.36 3.30
CA LEU A 129 -15.46 8.49 4.16
C LEU A 129 -14.64 9.73 3.80
N LEU A 130 -14.45 10.01 2.51
CA LEU A 130 -13.74 11.20 2.03
C LEU A 130 -14.41 12.49 2.49
N ILE A 131 -15.75 12.56 2.46
CA ILE A 131 -16.51 13.73 2.91
C ILE A 131 -16.38 13.93 4.44
N PHE A 132 -16.41 12.82 5.20
CA PHE A 132 -16.33 12.84 6.66
C PHE A 132 -14.91 12.87 7.23
N GLN A 133 -13.87 12.80 6.41
CA GLN A 133 -12.46 12.77 6.78
C GLN A 133 -11.96 14.03 7.52
N LYS A 134 -12.82 14.99 7.82
CA LYS A 134 -12.43 16.22 8.53
C LYS A 134 -11.85 15.90 9.91
N LYS A 135 -10.49 15.92 9.99
CA LYS A 135 -9.64 16.09 11.19
C LYS A 135 -10.17 15.40 12.47
N ASN A 136 -10.48 14.11 12.42
CA ASN A 136 -11.03 13.42 13.56
C ASN A 136 -10.06 12.31 14.03
N GLN A 137 -9.58 12.38 15.27
CA GLN A 137 -8.74 11.35 15.90
C GLN A 137 -9.39 9.95 15.85
N TRP A 138 -10.72 9.90 15.75
CA TRP A 138 -11.48 8.67 15.56
C TRP A 138 -11.12 7.96 14.23
N PHE A 139 -10.89 8.72 13.15
CA PHE A 139 -10.50 8.16 11.85
C PHE A 139 -9.12 7.50 11.92
N GLU A 140 -8.14 8.13 12.58
CA GLU A 140 -6.82 7.53 12.80
C GLU A 140 -6.94 6.23 13.60
N GLY A 141 -7.75 6.20 14.65
CA GLY A 141 -8.01 5.02 15.47
C GLY A 141 -8.65 3.88 14.67
N LEU A 142 -9.61 4.20 13.79
CA LEU A 142 -10.24 3.24 12.89
C LEU A 142 -9.22 2.62 11.93
N VAL A 143 -8.41 3.45 11.28
CA VAL A 143 -7.37 3.02 10.33
C VAL A 143 -6.35 2.12 11.01
N ILE A 144 -5.86 2.49 12.20
CA ILE A 144 -4.94 1.67 13.00
C ILE A 144 -5.60 0.33 13.37
N GLY A 145 -6.86 0.34 13.80
CA GLY A 145 -7.60 -0.87 14.14
C GLY A 145 -7.73 -1.84 12.96
N LEU A 146 -8.06 -1.33 11.77
CA LEU A 146 -8.14 -2.13 10.54
C LEU A 146 -6.77 -2.68 10.14
N LEU A 147 -5.71 -1.89 10.24
CA LEU A 147 -4.35 -2.35 9.97
C LEU A 147 -3.95 -3.49 10.92
N LEU A 148 -4.28 -3.39 12.20
CA LEU A 148 -4.02 -4.45 13.16
C LEU A 148 -4.77 -5.75 12.81
N VAL A 149 -6.02 -5.66 12.36
CA VAL A 149 -6.79 -6.83 11.89
C VAL A 149 -6.09 -7.50 10.70
N ILE A 150 -5.61 -6.72 9.73
CA ILE A 150 -4.85 -7.23 8.58
C ILE A 150 -3.55 -7.91 9.05
N CYS A 151 -2.77 -7.26 9.93
CA CYS A 151 -1.54 -7.83 10.47
C CYS A 151 -1.78 -9.14 11.21
N ILE A 152 -2.83 -9.22 12.04
CA ILE A 152 -3.21 -10.43 12.75
C ILE A 152 -3.60 -11.53 11.75
N GLY A 153 -4.37 -11.20 10.70
CA GLY A 153 -4.74 -12.14 9.64
C GLY A 153 -3.52 -12.75 8.94
N PHE A 154 -2.54 -11.94 8.56
CA PHE A 154 -1.31 -12.43 7.95
C PHE A 154 -0.46 -13.27 8.92
N LEU A 155 -0.33 -12.85 10.18
CA LEU A 155 0.40 -13.63 11.20
C LEU A 155 -0.29 -14.97 11.48
N ALA A 156 -1.62 -15.00 11.53
CA ALA A 156 -2.38 -16.23 11.67
C ALA A 156 -2.18 -17.16 10.45
N GLY A 157 -2.22 -16.62 9.24
CA GLY A 157 -1.93 -17.36 8.01
C GLY A 157 -0.53 -17.98 8.05
N LEU A 158 0.47 -17.21 8.46
CA LEU A 158 1.86 -17.68 8.60
C LEU A 158 2.00 -18.78 9.68
N ALA A 159 1.23 -18.70 10.76
CA ALA A 159 1.23 -19.70 11.83
C ALA A 159 0.54 -21.01 11.40
N ILE A 160 -0.51 -20.92 10.56
CA ILE A 160 -1.26 -22.10 10.06
C ILE A 160 -0.48 -22.81 8.94
N ALA A 161 0.14 -22.06 8.05
CA ALA A 161 0.92 -22.57 6.92
C ALA A 161 2.30 -21.91 6.91
N PRO A 162 3.23 -22.32 7.81
CA PRO A 162 4.56 -21.74 7.84
C PRO A 162 5.32 -22.10 6.55
N PRO A 163 6.00 -21.13 5.91
CA PRO A 163 6.85 -21.41 4.75
C PRO A 163 8.04 -22.28 5.20
N ASP A 164 8.47 -23.20 4.34
CA ASP A 164 9.71 -23.94 4.59
C ASP A 164 10.90 -22.99 4.30
N PRO A 165 11.76 -22.71 5.30
CA PRO A 165 12.92 -21.84 5.11
C PRO A 165 13.92 -22.38 4.10
N ALA A 166 14.03 -23.71 3.97
CA ALA A 166 14.95 -24.35 3.03
C ALA A 166 14.47 -24.17 1.60
N ASP A 167 13.18 -24.41 1.33
CA ASP A 167 12.58 -24.18 0.01
C ASP A 167 12.64 -22.70 -0.39
N CYS A 168 12.46 -21.78 0.57
CA CYS A 168 12.53 -20.35 0.31
C CYS A 168 13.95 -19.90 -0.12
N LEU A 169 15.01 -20.50 0.46
CA LEU A 169 16.39 -20.18 0.13
C LEU A 169 16.89 -20.90 -1.13
N LEU A 170 16.51 -22.17 -1.33
CA LEU A 170 16.92 -22.95 -2.49
C LEU A 170 16.30 -22.42 -3.80
N TYR A 171 15.02 -22.04 -3.75
CA TYR A 171 14.34 -21.48 -4.93
C TYR A 171 14.90 -20.14 -5.39
N THR A 172 15.49 -19.35 -4.47
CA THR A 172 16.18 -18.11 -4.82
C THR A 172 17.56 -18.34 -5.39
N SER A 173 18.24 -19.46 -5.09
CA SER A 173 19.55 -19.79 -5.65
C SER A 173 19.45 -20.39 -7.05
N ASP A 174 18.47 -21.26 -7.31
CA ASP A 174 18.28 -21.86 -8.65
C ASP A 174 17.86 -20.83 -9.70
N ALA A 175 17.12 -19.78 -9.32
CA ALA A 175 16.76 -18.68 -10.22
C ALA A 175 17.94 -17.76 -10.60
N ALA A 176 19.07 -17.86 -9.91
CA ALA A 176 20.28 -17.10 -10.22
C ALA A 176 21.22 -17.85 -11.19
N ASP A 177 20.97 -19.17 -11.41
CA ASP A 177 21.80 -20.05 -12.25
C ASP A 177 21.17 -20.32 -13.63
N GLU A 178 19.92 -19.85 -13.91
CA GLU A 178 19.28 -19.84 -15.22
C GLU A 178 19.29 -18.42 -15.86
#